data_47909b0b871e8133b1aba8ec7fa9bba3
#
_entry.id   47909b0b871e8133b1aba8ec7fa9bba3
#
_cell.length_a   1.000
_cell.length_b   1.000
_cell.length_c   1.000
_cell.angle_alpha   90.00
_cell.angle_beta   90.00
_cell.angle_gamma   90.00
#
_symmetry.space_group_name_H-M   'P 1'
#
loop_
_entity.id
_entity.type
_entity.pdbx_description
1 polymer ?
#
loop_
_entity_poly.entity_id
_entity_poly.type
_entity_poly.pdbx_seq_one_letter_code
_entity_poly.pdbx_strand_id
1 'polypeptide(L)'
;MSFDKEIMFKDIPDKRQYKETTSLKFKKDLIECFSDIGKDLTVLEVGTNHGHTTRILSFIFDKVITMDWREEPNLRMAKELNPDRDNITYIEKDVYTSWDDLNLPKFQVSFIDCDHEYQGVISDINNCIKYGDAEQYLIFDDYGHPTTGVKKAVHDVVNRNDNFNIVEYIGEPKGSDCRPGLILTDYEGVICKYES
;
A
#
# COMPACT_ATOMS: atom_id res chain seq x y z
N MET A 1 -12.51 6.84 16.18
CA MET A 1 -13.65 6.01 15.72
C MET A 1 -13.42 4.57 16.12
N SER A 2 -14.42 3.86 16.68
CA SER A 2 -14.27 2.42 16.98
C SER A 2 -14.61 1.64 15.72
N PHE A 3 -13.62 1.07 15.06
CA PHE A 3 -13.85 0.13 13.96
C PHE A 3 -14.31 -1.22 14.53
N ASP A 4 -15.30 -1.85 13.90
CA ASP A 4 -15.61 -3.25 14.20
C ASP A 4 -14.50 -4.13 13.60
N LYS A 5 -13.54 -4.51 14.46
CA LYS A 5 -12.38 -5.28 14.06
C LYS A 5 -12.74 -6.69 13.56
N GLU A 6 -13.85 -7.27 14.02
CA GLU A 6 -14.29 -8.59 13.55
C GLU A 6 -14.73 -8.52 12.09
N ILE A 7 -15.48 -7.49 11.72
CA ILE A 7 -15.92 -7.28 10.34
C ILE A 7 -14.71 -6.89 9.45
N MET A 8 -13.85 -6.01 9.93
CA MET A 8 -12.68 -5.52 9.18
C MET A 8 -11.71 -6.66 8.82
N PHE A 9 -11.40 -7.54 9.79
CA PHE A 9 -10.45 -8.64 9.60
C PHE A 9 -11.11 -9.96 9.17
N LYS A 10 -12.41 -9.95 8.88
CA LYS A 10 -13.11 -11.14 8.39
C LYS A 10 -12.48 -11.60 7.08
N ASP A 11 -12.11 -12.88 7.03
CA ASP A 11 -11.50 -13.53 5.86
C ASP A 11 -10.16 -12.93 5.40
N ILE A 12 -9.48 -12.15 6.27
CA ILE A 12 -8.17 -11.57 6.00
C ILE A 12 -7.07 -12.48 6.57
N PRO A 13 -6.26 -13.14 5.73
CA PRO A 13 -5.17 -14.00 6.18
C PRO A 13 -3.97 -13.19 6.69
N ASP A 14 -3.16 -13.82 7.52
CA ASP A 14 -1.80 -13.37 7.82
C ASP A 14 -0.84 -13.73 6.68
N LYS A 15 0.22 -12.94 6.47
CA LYS A 15 1.28 -13.21 5.47
C LYS A 15 1.92 -14.60 5.63
N ARG A 16 1.95 -15.15 6.84
CA ARG A 16 2.41 -16.51 7.13
C ARG A 16 1.49 -17.61 6.58
N GLN A 17 0.21 -17.29 6.43
CA GLN A 17 -0.81 -18.20 5.88
C GLN A 17 -0.96 -18.03 4.36
N TYR A 18 -0.83 -16.80 3.91
CA TYR A 18 -0.95 -16.44 2.50
C TYR A 18 0.11 -15.40 2.13
N LYS A 19 1.13 -15.85 1.38
CA LYS A 19 2.34 -15.06 1.10
C LYS A 19 2.12 -13.77 0.29
N GLU A 20 1.00 -13.68 -0.41
CA GLU A 20 0.69 -12.57 -1.32
C GLU A 20 -0.23 -11.54 -0.64
N THR A 21 0.05 -11.23 0.63
CA THR A 21 -0.61 -10.17 1.40
C THR A 21 0.35 -9.65 2.47
N THR A 22 0.10 -8.47 2.99
CA THR A 22 0.82 -7.92 4.14
C THR A 22 0.51 -8.70 5.43
N SER A 23 1.39 -8.62 6.44
CA SER A 23 1.12 -9.25 7.74
C SER A 23 -0.08 -8.62 8.47
N LEU A 24 -0.64 -9.35 9.43
CA LEU A 24 -1.67 -8.77 10.30
C LEU A 24 -1.14 -7.63 11.15
N LYS A 25 0.17 -7.67 11.49
CA LYS A 25 0.80 -6.56 12.21
C LYS A 25 0.86 -5.31 11.33
N PHE A 26 1.29 -5.43 10.08
CA PHE A 26 1.30 -4.33 9.11
C PHE A 26 -0.08 -3.65 9.01
N LYS A 27 -1.13 -4.46 8.84
CA LYS A 27 -2.51 -3.96 8.77
C LYS A 27 -2.96 -3.24 10.04
N LYS A 28 -2.55 -3.73 11.22
CA LYS A 28 -2.86 -3.08 12.51
C LYS A 28 -2.12 -1.76 12.66
N ASP A 29 -0.85 -1.70 12.25
CA ASP A 29 -0.05 -0.48 12.28
C ASP A 29 -0.62 0.59 11.33
N LEU A 30 -1.12 0.20 10.13
CA LEU A 30 -1.85 1.13 9.25
C LEU A 30 -3.08 1.74 9.94
N ILE A 31 -3.85 0.93 10.65
CA ILE A 31 -5.01 1.42 11.41
C ILE A 31 -4.56 2.40 12.48
N GLU A 32 -3.49 2.09 13.22
CA GLU A 32 -2.95 2.96 14.27
C GLU A 32 -2.47 4.30 13.71
N CYS A 33 -1.74 4.29 12.59
CA CYS A 33 -1.21 5.50 11.97
C CYS A 33 -2.29 6.42 11.39
N PHE A 34 -3.38 5.85 10.85
CA PHE A 34 -4.35 6.64 10.07
C PHE A 34 -5.76 6.70 10.63
N SER A 35 -6.07 6.04 11.78
CA SER A 35 -7.43 6.00 12.33
C SER A 35 -8.06 7.35 12.60
N ASP A 36 -7.27 8.34 12.96
CA ASP A 36 -7.75 9.67 13.35
C ASP A 36 -7.96 10.60 12.16
N ILE A 37 -7.21 10.43 11.07
CA ILE A 37 -7.21 11.33 9.91
C ILE A 37 -7.73 10.68 8.62
N GLY A 38 -7.74 9.35 8.52
CA GLY A 38 -8.00 8.63 7.27
C GLY A 38 -9.37 8.90 6.67
N LYS A 39 -10.39 9.22 7.48
CA LYS A 39 -11.76 9.53 7.01
C LYS A 39 -11.88 10.85 6.23
N ASP A 40 -10.87 11.66 6.25
CA ASP A 40 -10.79 12.89 5.45
C ASP A 40 -9.87 12.71 4.22
N LEU A 41 -9.28 11.51 4.04
CA LEU A 41 -8.27 11.24 3.02
C LEU A 41 -8.73 10.21 1.98
N THR A 42 -8.24 10.39 0.77
CA THR A 42 -8.32 9.41 -0.32
C THR A 42 -6.98 8.66 -0.41
N VAL A 43 -7.04 7.34 -0.49
CA VAL A 43 -5.86 6.49 -0.73
C VAL A 43 -5.88 5.92 -2.14
N LEU A 44 -4.73 5.94 -2.79
CA LEU A 44 -4.43 5.17 -4.01
C LEU A 44 -3.63 3.93 -3.63
N GLU A 45 -4.12 2.76 -3.95
CA GLU A 45 -3.41 1.48 -3.84
C GLU A 45 -2.89 1.06 -5.21
N VAL A 46 -1.58 0.86 -5.31
CA VAL A 46 -0.88 0.37 -6.50
C VAL A 46 -0.51 -1.09 -6.26
N GLY A 47 -1.27 -2.01 -6.85
CA GLY A 47 -1.20 -3.45 -6.58
C GLY A 47 -2.35 -3.92 -5.70
N THR A 48 -3.48 -4.28 -6.31
CA THR A 48 -4.69 -4.76 -5.60
C THR A 48 -4.57 -6.21 -5.17
N ASN A 49 -4.00 -7.05 -6.05
CA ASN A 49 -4.02 -8.49 -5.92
C ASN A 49 -5.41 -9.02 -5.53
N HIS A 50 -5.55 -9.82 -4.47
CA HIS A 50 -6.84 -10.37 -4.02
C HIS A 50 -7.64 -9.43 -3.10
N GLY A 51 -7.18 -8.20 -2.87
CA GLY A 51 -7.93 -7.16 -2.16
C GLY A 51 -7.92 -7.26 -0.63
N HIS A 52 -7.02 -8.04 -0.03
CA HIS A 52 -6.93 -8.17 1.42
C HIS A 52 -6.51 -6.86 2.09
N THR A 53 -5.50 -6.17 1.54
CA THR A 53 -5.08 -4.84 2.04
C THR A 53 -6.10 -3.79 1.65
N THR A 54 -6.66 -3.85 0.42
CA THR A 54 -7.77 -2.99 -0.03
C THR A 54 -8.91 -2.96 0.96
N ARG A 55 -9.30 -4.13 1.54
CA ARG A 55 -10.33 -4.21 2.58
C ARG A 55 -9.99 -3.34 3.78
N ILE A 56 -8.78 -3.47 4.32
CA ILE A 56 -8.34 -2.69 5.48
C ILE A 56 -8.33 -1.19 5.15
N LEU A 57 -7.78 -0.81 4.00
CA LEU A 57 -7.76 0.58 3.53
C LEU A 57 -9.18 1.16 3.44
N SER A 58 -10.16 0.40 2.99
CA SER A 58 -11.55 0.86 2.87
C SER A 58 -12.24 1.15 4.22
N PHE A 59 -11.78 0.55 5.31
CA PHE A 59 -12.23 0.91 6.65
C PHE A 59 -11.53 2.14 7.21
N ILE A 60 -10.28 2.39 6.82
CA ILE A 60 -9.47 3.51 7.31
C ILE A 60 -9.83 4.80 6.58
N PHE A 61 -9.82 4.78 5.23
CA PHE A 61 -9.92 5.96 4.37
C PHE A 61 -11.36 6.26 3.92
N ASP A 62 -11.63 7.52 3.56
CA ASP A 62 -12.92 7.93 2.97
C ASP A 62 -13.12 7.24 1.61
N LYS A 63 -12.10 7.28 0.76
CA LYS A 63 -12.11 6.67 -0.57
C LYS A 63 -10.86 5.86 -0.80
N VAL A 64 -11.04 4.73 -1.46
CA VAL A 64 -9.96 3.86 -1.94
C VAL A 64 -10.03 3.78 -3.46
N ILE A 65 -8.95 4.13 -4.12
CA ILE A 65 -8.75 3.85 -5.54
C ILE A 65 -7.70 2.74 -5.57
N THR A 66 -8.00 1.62 -6.18
CA THR A 66 -7.05 0.50 -6.26
C THR A 66 -6.82 0.10 -7.72
N MET A 67 -5.56 -0.14 -8.07
CA MET A 67 -5.14 -0.46 -9.43
C MET A 67 -4.40 -1.79 -9.49
N ASP A 68 -4.75 -2.60 -10.49
CA ASP A 68 -4.01 -3.82 -10.83
C ASP A 68 -4.00 -4.01 -12.35
N TRP A 69 -2.98 -4.68 -12.87
CA TRP A 69 -2.84 -4.93 -14.30
C TRP A 69 -3.71 -6.10 -14.80
N ARG A 70 -4.36 -6.82 -13.90
CA ARG A 70 -5.20 -7.98 -14.20
C ARG A 70 -6.59 -7.85 -13.61
N GLU A 71 -7.59 -7.77 -14.49
CA GLU A 71 -8.97 -8.00 -14.06
C GLU A 71 -9.14 -9.43 -13.54
N GLU A 72 -8.67 -10.43 -14.28
CA GLU A 72 -8.70 -11.85 -13.90
C GLU A 72 -7.32 -12.40 -13.52
N PRO A 73 -7.16 -13.02 -12.35
CA PRO A 73 -8.20 -13.19 -11.30
C PRO A 73 -8.25 -12.05 -10.28
N ASN A 74 -7.29 -11.10 -10.29
CA ASN A 74 -7.00 -10.20 -9.18
C ASN A 74 -8.18 -9.28 -8.81
N LEU A 75 -8.57 -8.37 -9.70
CA LEU A 75 -9.64 -7.42 -9.39
C LEU A 75 -11.00 -8.11 -9.15
N ARG A 76 -11.28 -9.22 -9.85
CA ARG A 76 -12.49 -10.01 -9.60
C ARG A 76 -12.50 -10.56 -8.18
N MET A 77 -11.41 -11.18 -7.73
CA MET A 77 -11.31 -11.72 -6.37
C MET A 77 -11.39 -10.61 -5.31
N ALA A 78 -10.75 -9.47 -5.59
CA ALA A 78 -10.82 -8.31 -4.71
C ALA A 78 -12.26 -7.76 -4.57
N LYS A 79 -13.02 -7.70 -5.67
CA LYS A 79 -14.45 -7.31 -5.65
C LYS A 79 -15.30 -8.33 -4.90
N GLU A 80 -15.05 -9.63 -5.08
CA GLU A 80 -15.75 -10.71 -4.38
C GLU A 80 -15.47 -10.72 -2.87
N LEU A 81 -14.26 -10.34 -2.44
CA LEU A 81 -13.89 -10.21 -1.03
C LEU A 81 -14.53 -8.97 -0.37
N ASN A 82 -14.79 -7.91 -1.12
CA ASN A 82 -15.22 -6.61 -0.62
C ASN A 82 -16.62 -6.16 -1.10
N PRO A 83 -17.63 -7.04 -1.15
CA PRO A 83 -18.94 -6.71 -1.73
C PRO A 83 -19.74 -5.72 -0.87
N ASP A 84 -19.35 -5.56 0.39
CA ASP A 84 -19.95 -4.69 1.40
C ASP A 84 -19.27 -3.31 1.48
N ARG A 85 -18.30 -3.02 0.58
CA ARG A 85 -17.52 -1.78 0.58
C ARG A 85 -17.86 -0.95 -0.66
N ASP A 86 -18.56 0.15 -0.46
CA ASP A 86 -19.03 1.07 -1.52
C ASP A 86 -18.05 2.23 -1.82
N ASN A 87 -17.00 2.35 -0.98
CA ASN A 87 -15.99 3.40 -1.10
C ASN A 87 -14.73 2.96 -1.88
N ILE A 88 -14.78 1.81 -2.58
CA ILE A 88 -13.65 1.30 -3.38
C ILE A 88 -13.93 1.48 -4.87
N THR A 89 -12.97 2.11 -5.57
CA THR A 89 -12.95 2.18 -7.03
C THR A 89 -11.83 1.29 -7.56
N TYR A 90 -12.18 0.31 -8.40
CA TYR A 90 -11.23 -0.63 -9.00
C TYR A 90 -10.87 -0.19 -10.42
N ILE A 91 -9.58 -0.14 -10.74
CA ILE A 91 -9.05 0.26 -12.05
C ILE A 91 -8.17 -0.87 -12.59
N GLU A 92 -8.52 -1.41 -13.76
CA GLU A 92 -7.60 -2.27 -14.51
C GLU A 92 -6.60 -1.38 -15.26
N LYS A 93 -5.35 -1.44 -14.86
CA LYS A 93 -4.27 -0.64 -15.44
C LYS A 93 -2.93 -1.32 -15.30
N ASP A 94 -2.22 -1.43 -16.40
CA ASP A 94 -0.79 -1.69 -16.37
C ASP A 94 -0.07 -0.46 -15.83
N VAL A 95 0.42 -0.56 -14.59
CA VAL A 95 1.02 0.55 -13.84
C VAL A 95 2.33 1.05 -14.46
N TYR A 96 2.96 0.27 -15.34
CA TYR A 96 4.15 0.68 -16.10
C TYR A 96 3.84 1.59 -17.29
N THR A 97 2.57 1.72 -17.67
CA THR A 97 2.14 2.65 -18.72
C THR A 97 1.84 4.02 -18.13
N SER A 98 1.70 5.05 -18.99
CA SER A 98 1.31 6.38 -18.51
C SER A 98 -0.03 6.37 -17.78
N TRP A 99 -0.14 7.14 -16.69
CA TRP A 99 -1.37 7.35 -15.93
C TRP A 99 -2.17 8.58 -16.40
N ASP A 100 -1.71 9.28 -17.45
CA ASP A 100 -2.35 10.53 -17.93
C ASP A 100 -3.80 10.33 -18.39
N ASP A 101 -4.18 9.11 -18.78
CA ASP A 101 -5.51 8.74 -19.25
C ASP A 101 -6.48 8.35 -18.12
N LEU A 102 -6.02 8.22 -16.88
CA LEU A 102 -6.83 7.68 -15.78
C LEU A 102 -7.77 8.72 -15.15
N ASN A 103 -7.55 10.02 -15.37
CA ASN A 103 -8.31 11.10 -14.72
C ASN A 103 -8.46 10.88 -13.20
N LEU A 104 -7.39 10.48 -12.52
CA LEU A 104 -7.39 10.20 -11.10
C LEU A 104 -7.79 11.45 -10.31
N PRO A 105 -8.71 11.34 -9.34
CA PRO A 105 -8.89 12.41 -8.37
C PRO A 105 -7.62 12.56 -7.54
N LYS A 106 -7.45 13.70 -6.90
CA LYS A 106 -6.33 13.89 -5.95
C LYS A 106 -6.44 12.92 -4.79
N PHE A 107 -5.30 12.39 -4.37
CA PHE A 107 -5.17 11.48 -3.24
C PHE A 107 -4.01 11.95 -2.36
N GLN A 108 -4.14 11.74 -1.06
CA GLN A 108 -3.21 12.17 -0.03
C GLN A 108 -2.39 10.99 0.54
N VAL A 109 -2.77 9.78 0.20
CA VAL A 109 -2.06 8.56 0.61
C VAL A 109 -1.86 7.66 -0.59
N SER A 110 -0.67 7.09 -0.74
CA SER A 110 -0.36 6.05 -1.72
C SER A 110 0.10 4.80 -0.98
N PHE A 111 -0.51 3.65 -1.24
CA PHE A 111 -0.02 2.36 -0.81
C PHE A 111 0.60 1.65 -2.02
N ILE A 112 1.89 1.36 -1.98
CA ILE A 112 2.69 0.84 -3.10
C ILE A 112 3.12 -0.60 -2.78
N ASP A 113 2.53 -1.56 -3.49
CA ASP A 113 2.73 -3.01 -3.34
C ASP A 113 2.55 -3.72 -4.69
N CYS A 114 3.20 -3.23 -5.75
CA CYS A 114 3.02 -3.77 -7.10
C CYS A 114 4.32 -4.40 -7.64
N ASP A 115 5.27 -3.58 -8.08
CA ASP A 115 6.57 -4.07 -8.53
C ASP A 115 7.61 -3.88 -7.43
N HIS A 116 8.29 -4.95 -7.11
CA HIS A 116 9.30 -4.94 -6.05
C HIS A 116 10.73 -4.74 -6.59
N GLU A 117 10.88 -4.57 -7.92
CA GLU A 117 12.17 -4.22 -8.52
C GLU A 117 12.45 -2.72 -8.38
N TYR A 118 13.71 -2.36 -8.22
CA TYR A 118 14.12 -0.97 -7.97
C TYR A 118 13.53 0.05 -8.96
N GLN A 119 13.54 -0.26 -10.25
CA GLN A 119 13.05 0.68 -11.28
C GLN A 119 11.52 0.84 -11.24
N GLY A 120 10.79 -0.24 -10.96
CA GLY A 120 9.35 -0.21 -10.78
C GLY A 120 8.95 0.66 -9.61
N VAL A 121 9.57 0.45 -8.44
CA VAL A 121 9.31 1.27 -7.25
C VAL A 121 9.62 2.76 -7.49
N ILE A 122 10.72 3.09 -8.18
CA ILE A 122 11.03 4.49 -8.55
C ILE A 122 9.96 5.07 -9.48
N SER A 123 9.45 4.28 -10.43
CA SER A 123 8.36 4.70 -11.32
C SER A 123 7.08 4.98 -10.52
N ASP A 124 6.72 4.09 -9.61
CA ASP A 124 5.53 4.24 -8.77
C ASP A 124 5.63 5.47 -7.86
N ILE A 125 6.78 5.70 -7.22
CA ILE A 125 7.03 6.92 -6.43
C ILE A 125 6.81 8.18 -7.28
N ASN A 126 7.42 8.24 -8.47
CA ASN A 126 7.32 9.40 -9.35
C ASN A 126 5.87 9.64 -9.82
N ASN A 127 5.15 8.58 -10.15
CA ASN A 127 3.75 8.67 -10.53
C ASN A 127 2.88 9.14 -9.34
N CYS A 128 3.06 8.56 -8.15
CA CYS A 128 2.33 8.99 -6.97
C CYS A 128 2.58 10.47 -6.64
N ILE A 129 3.81 10.93 -6.70
CA ILE A 129 4.15 12.36 -6.52
C ILE A 129 3.52 13.24 -7.60
N LYS A 130 3.55 12.81 -8.86
CA LYS A 130 3.00 13.59 -9.99
C LYS A 130 1.48 13.75 -9.91
N TYR A 131 0.75 12.69 -9.58
CA TYR A 131 -0.71 12.67 -9.68
C TYR A 131 -1.41 12.92 -8.33
N GLY A 132 -0.74 12.63 -7.22
CA GLY A 132 -1.24 12.87 -5.86
C GLY A 132 -1.30 14.35 -5.47
N ASP A 133 -1.56 14.60 -4.21
CA ASP A 133 -1.61 15.95 -3.65
C ASP A 133 -0.20 16.48 -3.34
N ALA A 134 -0.09 17.79 -3.08
CA ALA A 134 1.17 18.46 -2.73
C ALA A 134 1.78 17.94 -1.42
N GLU A 135 0.92 17.58 -0.48
CA GLU A 135 1.29 16.86 0.74
C GLU A 135 0.69 15.46 0.71
N GLN A 136 1.52 14.43 0.83
CA GLN A 136 1.04 13.07 0.78
C GLN A 136 1.92 12.10 1.58
N TYR A 137 1.32 10.99 2.00
CA TYR A 137 2.00 9.84 2.57
C TYR A 137 2.19 8.77 1.49
N LEU A 138 3.38 8.17 1.44
CA LEU A 138 3.65 7.01 0.61
C LEU A 138 4.03 5.84 1.52
N ILE A 139 3.28 4.75 1.42
CA ILE A 139 3.41 3.55 2.24
C ILE A 139 3.93 2.43 1.33
N PHE A 140 4.99 1.76 1.75
CA PHE A 140 5.62 0.69 0.97
C PHE A 140 5.54 -0.63 1.73
N ASP A 141 5.06 -1.71 1.07
CA ASP A 141 5.29 -3.09 1.52
C ASP A 141 6.68 -3.57 1.08
N ASP A 142 7.08 -4.71 1.59
CA ASP A 142 8.34 -5.40 1.26
C ASP A 142 9.62 -4.58 1.44
N TYR A 143 9.59 -3.50 2.27
CA TYR A 143 10.76 -2.68 2.55
C TYR A 143 11.90 -3.49 3.19
N GLY A 144 11.60 -4.38 4.12
CA GLY A 144 12.57 -5.27 4.77
C GLY A 144 12.84 -6.58 4.03
N HIS A 145 12.21 -6.81 2.88
CA HIS A 145 12.38 -8.05 2.13
C HIS A 145 13.80 -8.12 1.53
N PRO A 146 14.57 -9.21 1.75
CA PRO A 146 16.01 -9.24 1.44
C PRO A 146 16.36 -9.21 -0.06
N THR A 147 15.40 -9.52 -0.94
CA THR A 147 15.66 -9.67 -2.38
C THR A 147 14.95 -8.63 -3.25
N THR A 148 14.19 -7.68 -2.65
CA THR A 148 13.51 -6.61 -3.40
C THR A 148 14.38 -5.37 -3.53
N GLY A 149 13.99 -4.49 -4.46
CA GLY A 149 14.60 -3.18 -4.67
C GLY A 149 13.98 -2.06 -3.84
N VAL A 150 12.89 -2.35 -3.07
CA VAL A 150 12.07 -1.36 -2.37
C VAL A 150 12.88 -0.49 -1.43
N LYS A 151 13.61 -1.09 -0.50
CA LYS A 151 14.43 -0.35 0.48
C LYS A 151 15.43 0.57 -0.21
N LYS A 152 16.11 0.08 -1.25
CA LYS A 152 17.09 0.88 -2.00
C LYS A 152 16.42 2.04 -2.70
N ALA A 153 15.27 1.83 -3.34
CA ALA A 153 14.53 2.88 -4.02
C ALA A 153 14.10 3.99 -3.07
N VAL A 154 13.49 3.63 -1.94
CA VAL A 154 13.08 4.58 -0.88
C VAL A 154 14.27 5.42 -0.40
N HIS A 155 15.39 4.78 -0.04
CA HIS A 155 16.58 5.50 0.42
C HIS A 155 17.18 6.41 -0.64
N ASP A 156 17.22 5.98 -1.90
CA ASP A 156 17.74 6.81 -2.99
C ASP A 156 16.87 8.06 -3.22
N VAL A 157 15.55 7.96 -3.05
CA VAL A 157 14.65 9.13 -3.13
C VAL A 157 14.82 10.04 -1.93
N VAL A 158 14.82 9.50 -0.70
CA VAL A 158 15.07 10.28 0.53
C VAL A 158 16.39 11.06 0.45
N ASN A 159 17.46 10.44 -0.06
CA ASN A 159 18.78 11.08 -0.16
C ASN A 159 18.88 12.14 -1.25
N ARG A 160 17.95 12.18 -2.21
CA ARG A 160 17.98 13.11 -3.37
C ARG A 160 16.91 14.18 -3.32
N ASN A 161 15.95 14.05 -2.42
CA ASN A 161 14.81 14.94 -2.34
C ASN A 161 14.51 15.31 -0.89
N ASP A 162 14.92 16.52 -0.50
CA ASP A 162 14.74 17.04 0.86
C ASP A 162 13.26 17.11 1.30
N ASN A 163 12.34 17.07 0.35
CA ASN A 163 10.90 17.07 0.58
C ASN A 163 10.32 15.66 0.83
N PHE A 164 11.14 14.60 0.75
CA PHE A 164 10.72 13.22 0.91
C PHE A 164 11.42 12.59 2.12
N ASN A 165 10.68 12.28 3.18
CA ASN A 165 11.22 11.82 4.44
C ASN A 165 10.56 10.54 4.94
N ILE A 166 11.33 9.64 5.56
CA ILE A 166 10.79 8.51 6.32
C ILE A 166 10.20 9.04 7.62
N VAL A 167 8.95 8.68 7.92
CA VAL A 167 8.25 9.12 9.14
C VAL A 167 7.91 7.97 10.09
N GLU A 168 7.73 6.74 9.59
CA GLU A 168 7.38 5.61 10.45
C GLU A 168 7.78 4.27 9.80
N TYR A 169 8.10 3.27 10.62
CA TYR A 169 8.31 1.89 10.21
C TYR A 169 7.17 1.03 10.72
N ILE A 170 6.61 0.18 9.86
CA ILE A 170 5.41 -0.61 10.14
C ILE A 170 5.57 -2.09 9.79
N GLY A 171 4.68 -2.90 10.32
CA GLY A 171 4.67 -4.34 10.09
C GLY A 171 5.65 -5.10 10.98
N GLU A 172 6.00 -6.29 10.56
CA GLU A 172 6.90 -7.17 11.30
C GLU A 172 8.32 -6.57 11.36
N PRO A 173 8.99 -6.62 12.52
CA PRO A 173 10.31 -6.01 12.69
C PRO A 173 11.42 -6.85 12.04
N LYS A 174 12.59 -6.22 11.89
CA LYS A 174 13.83 -6.89 11.47
C LYS A 174 14.07 -8.19 12.23
N GLY A 175 14.43 -9.24 11.51
CA GLY A 175 14.68 -10.57 12.05
C GLY A 175 13.45 -11.45 12.17
N SER A 176 12.25 -10.92 11.89
CA SER A 176 11.03 -11.71 11.87
C SER A 176 11.01 -12.68 10.68
N ASP A 177 10.50 -13.88 10.94
CA ASP A 177 10.08 -14.83 9.91
C ASP A 177 8.66 -14.45 9.47
N CYS A 178 8.53 -13.48 8.56
CA CYS A 178 7.23 -12.97 8.13
C CYS A 178 6.46 -13.95 7.24
N ARG A 179 7.17 -14.87 6.59
CA ARG A 179 6.62 -16.06 5.90
C ARG A 179 7.67 -17.16 5.93
N PRO A 180 7.29 -18.45 5.83
CA PRO A 180 8.24 -19.57 5.98
C PRO A 180 9.50 -19.40 5.13
N GLY A 181 10.65 -19.30 5.78
CA GLY A 181 11.96 -19.18 5.14
C GLY A 181 12.37 -17.78 4.70
N LEU A 182 11.58 -16.74 5.02
CA LEU A 182 11.92 -15.34 4.71
C LEU A 182 12.16 -14.55 5.99
N ILE A 183 13.42 -14.28 6.28
CA ILE A 183 13.83 -13.43 7.40
C ILE A 183 13.98 -11.97 6.92
N LEU A 184 13.26 -11.06 7.52
CA LEU A 184 13.32 -9.64 7.20
C LEU A 184 14.68 -9.03 7.59
N THR A 185 15.23 -8.22 6.70
CA THR A 185 16.48 -7.46 6.93
C THR A 185 16.25 -6.10 7.57
N ASP A 186 14.98 -5.66 7.59
CA ASP A 186 14.47 -4.44 8.24
C ASP A 186 13.00 -4.65 8.60
N TYR A 187 12.24 -3.58 8.95
CA TYR A 187 10.79 -3.64 9.09
C TYR A 187 10.11 -4.08 7.79
N GLU A 188 8.96 -4.73 7.89
CA GLU A 188 8.19 -5.21 6.72
C GLU A 188 7.86 -4.07 5.77
N GLY A 189 7.43 -2.93 6.32
CA GLY A 189 7.10 -1.76 5.53
C GLY A 189 7.56 -0.45 6.14
N VAL A 190 7.39 0.63 5.38
CA VAL A 190 7.77 1.98 5.77
C VAL A 190 6.75 3.00 5.27
N ILE A 191 6.54 4.05 6.05
CA ILE A 191 5.74 5.22 5.67
C ILE A 191 6.69 6.39 5.44
N CYS A 192 6.57 7.01 4.27
CA CYS A 192 7.25 8.25 3.92
C CYS A 192 6.24 9.39 3.82
N LYS A 193 6.69 10.61 4.05
CA LYS A 193 5.94 11.84 3.79
C LYS A 193 6.63 12.63 2.69
N TYR A 194 5.84 13.15 1.75
CA TYR A 194 6.25 14.09 0.72
C TYR A 194 5.53 15.43 0.91
N GLU A 195 6.28 16.54 0.85
CA GLU A 195 5.77 17.91 0.98
C GLU A 195 6.43 18.77 -0.12
N SER A 196 5.66 19.17 -1.17
CA SER A 196 6.17 19.96 -2.29
C SER A 196 6.21 21.47 -1.99
#